data_c01e53133df4e120534570f923622c57
#
_entry.id   c01e53133df4e120534570f923622c57
#
_cell.length_a   1.000
_cell.length_b   1.000
_cell.length_c   1.000
_cell.angle_alpha   90.00
_cell.angle_beta   90.00
_cell.angle_gamma   90.00
#
_symmetry.space_group_name_H-M   'P 1'
#
loop_
_entity.id
_entity.type
_entity.pdbx_description
1 polymer ?
#
loop_
_entity_poly.entity_id
_entity_poly.type
_entity_poly.pdbx_seq_one_letter_code
_entity_poly.pdbx_strand_id
1 'polypeptide(L)'
;KEMQKRWRLSTLLNQVCIVDRFLDHLVEIGLIADNPVAALRRRYNVKQSKPIWRALASPNPDESLAALRRPAPFGSVLGDFMQDHVMLMRSRGYQYEAQAHWLLRFDRFLQARPDLAEQPLEAMIASWAAAKPTRNHAAECQKLARILTKARFRLDPTIPPKRFNPRPEREVAREHRQPHIFSPADVRRMLDTARTYPSPDAPLRPLTLYTMIMLAYCAGLRRSELAWLDLGDVDLQSSTITIRETKFYKTRILPL
;
A
#
# COMPACT_ATOMS: atom_id res chain seq x y z
N LYS A 1 14.55 23.41 -21.75
CA LYS A 1 13.73 23.33 -22.97
C LYS A 1 14.50 22.76 -24.16
N GLU A 2 15.81 23.03 -24.36
CA GLU A 2 16.61 22.46 -25.44
C GLU A 2 16.86 20.95 -25.26
N MET A 3 17.07 20.45 -24.05
CA MET A 3 17.26 19.01 -23.77
C MET A 3 15.98 18.18 -24.02
N GLN A 4 14.79 18.76 -23.91
CA GLN A 4 13.53 18.07 -24.23
C GLN A 4 13.39 17.66 -25.70
N LYS A 5 14.05 18.36 -26.61
CA LYS A 5 14.03 18.01 -28.06
C LYS A 5 14.91 16.79 -28.40
N ARG A 6 15.88 16.43 -27.55
CA ARG A 6 16.86 15.36 -27.81
C ARG A 6 16.58 14.05 -27.05
N TRP A 7 15.92 14.11 -25.89
CA TRP A 7 15.83 12.96 -24.99
C TRP A 7 14.38 12.59 -24.69
N ARG A 8 14.11 11.30 -24.52
CA ARG A 8 12.80 10.84 -24.04
C ARG A 8 12.57 11.32 -22.61
N LEU A 9 11.32 11.66 -22.25
CA LEU A 9 10.97 12.15 -20.92
C LEU A 9 11.46 11.21 -19.80
N SER A 10 11.41 9.91 -20.00
CA SER A 10 11.91 8.90 -19.04
C SER A 10 13.42 9.04 -18.79
N THR A 11 14.19 9.31 -19.84
CA THR A 11 15.65 9.52 -19.73
C THR A 11 15.95 10.81 -18.99
N LEU A 12 15.24 11.89 -19.31
CA LEU A 12 15.35 13.17 -18.59
C LEU A 12 15.06 13.00 -17.09
N LEU A 13 13.95 12.32 -16.76
CA LEU A 13 13.58 12.09 -15.37
C LEU A 13 14.58 11.22 -14.58
N ASN A 14 15.35 10.39 -15.25
CA ASN A 14 16.44 9.65 -14.60
C ASN A 14 17.67 10.55 -14.38
N GLN A 15 18.02 11.40 -15.35
CA GLN A 15 19.16 12.34 -15.23
C GLN A 15 18.90 13.39 -14.14
N VAL A 16 17.69 13.94 -14.03
CA VAL A 16 17.38 14.92 -12.98
C VAL A 16 17.43 14.35 -11.56
N CYS A 17 17.29 13.01 -11.39
CA CYS A 17 17.55 12.39 -10.10
C CYS A 17 19.03 12.44 -9.70
N ILE A 18 19.95 12.47 -10.67
CA ILE A 18 21.39 12.67 -10.41
C ILE A 18 21.63 14.12 -9.98
N VAL A 19 20.98 15.07 -10.65
CA VAL A 19 21.04 16.50 -10.27
C VAL A 19 20.50 16.72 -8.85
N ASP A 20 19.40 16.07 -8.48
CA ASP A 20 18.82 16.16 -7.14
C ASP A 20 19.80 15.65 -6.06
N ARG A 21 20.46 14.52 -6.29
CA ARG A 21 21.50 13.99 -5.40
C ARG A 21 22.73 14.90 -5.33
N PHE A 22 23.11 15.50 -6.44
CA PHE A 22 24.19 16.47 -6.48
C PHE A 22 23.85 17.72 -5.64
N LEU A 23 22.63 18.22 -5.74
CA LEU A 23 22.15 19.33 -4.90
C LEU A 23 22.14 18.95 -3.41
N ASP A 24 21.71 17.71 -3.06
CA ASP A 24 21.79 17.22 -1.68
C ASP A 24 23.24 17.21 -1.19
N HIS A 25 24.19 16.76 -2.01
CA HIS A 25 25.62 16.81 -1.67
C HIS A 25 26.16 18.22 -1.50
N LEU A 26 25.73 19.19 -2.31
CA LEU A 26 26.12 20.59 -2.14
C LEU A 26 25.62 21.18 -0.80
N VAL A 27 24.45 20.73 -0.32
CA VAL A 27 23.97 21.09 1.02
C VAL A 27 24.85 20.45 2.10
N GLU A 28 25.20 19.17 1.96
CA GLU A 28 26.04 18.43 2.92
C GLU A 28 27.43 19.09 3.12
N ILE A 29 28.03 19.59 2.03
CA ILE A 29 29.34 20.29 2.09
C ILE A 29 29.21 21.79 2.37
N GLY A 30 28.00 22.31 2.63
CA GLY A 30 27.75 23.68 3.03
C GLY A 30 27.84 24.73 1.92
N LEU A 31 27.87 24.33 0.64
CA LEU A 31 27.92 25.25 -0.50
C LEU A 31 26.59 25.92 -0.82
N ILE A 32 25.47 25.26 -0.50
CA ILE A 32 24.10 25.82 -0.60
C ILE A 32 23.35 25.57 0.68
N ALA A 33 22.45 26.48 1.05
CA ALA A 33 21.71 26.39 2.30
C ALA A 33 20.63 25.31 2.27
N ASP A 34 20.00 25.04 1.12
CA ASP A 34 18.95 24.02 0.97
C ASP A 34 18.88 23.53 -0.49
N ASN A 35 18.42 22.32 -0.69
CA ASN A 35 18.10 21.79 -2.01
C ASN A 35 16.70 22.29 -2.43
N PRO A 36 16.57 23.09 -3.51
CA PRO A 36 15.28 23.65 -3.93
C PRO A 36 14.26 22.57 -4.31
N VAL A 37 14.72 21.42 -4.82
CA VAL A 37 13.83 20.28 -5.13
C VAL A 37 13.34 19.60 -3.86
N ALA A 38 14.21 19.47 -2.85
CA ALA A 38 13.83 18.99 -1.53
C ALA A 38 12.83 19.93 -0.84
N ALA A 39 13.01 21.24 -0.97
CA ALA A 39 12.06 22.25 -0.49
C ALA A 39 10.67 22.06 -1.15
N LEU A 40 10.62 21.86 -2.47
CA LEU A 40 9.37 21.58 -3.18
C LEU A 40 8.77 20.24 -2.73
N ARG A 41 9.58 19.19 -2.54
CA ARG A 41 9.08 17.90 -1.99
C ARG A 41 8.40 18.09 -0.64
N ARG A 42 9.00 18.84 0.27
CA ARG A 42 8.41 19.19 1.58
C ARG A 42 7.13 19.98 1.42
N ARG A 43 7.14 21.05 0.59
CA ARG A 43 5.98 21.92 0.35
C ARG A 43 4.76 21.17 -0.17
N TYR A 44 4.96 20.21 -1.08
CA TYR A 44 3.88 19.43 -1.71
C TYR A 44 3.68 18.06 -1.09
N ASN A 45 4.37 17.73 0.00
CA ASN A 45 4.32 16.42 0.69
C ASN A 45 4.53 15.23 -0.25
N VAL A 46 5.54 15.32 -1.11
CA VAL A 46 5.89 14.30 -2.11
C VAL A 46 7.19 13.62 -1.70
N LYS A 47 7.19 12.29 -1.58
CA LYS A 47 8.37 11.52 -1.14
C LYS A 47 9.49 11.46 -2.18
N GLN A 48 9.14 11.45 -3.46
CA GLN A 48 10.09 11.24 -4.56
C GLN A 48 10.24 12.51 -5.41
N SER A 49 11.42 12.73 -5.96
CA SER A 49 11.73 13.91 -6.79
C SER A 49 11.13 13.83 -8.19
N LYS A 50 10.95 12.62 -8.76
CA LYS A 50 10.42 12.45 -10.13
C LYS A 50 9.08 13.16 -10.39
N PRO A 51 8.06 13.12 -9.50
CA PRO A 51 6.83 13.88 -9.69
C PRO A 51 7.06 15.40 -9.75
N ILE A 52 7.95 15.94 -8.89
CA ILE A 52 8.32 17.36 -8.89
C ILE A 52 8.93 17.75 -10.23
N TRP A 53 9.92 17.00 -10.69
CA TRP A 53 10.58 17.25 -11.97
C TRP A 53 9.64 17.13 -13.16
N ARG A 54 8.71 16.17 -13.13
CA ARG A 54 7.67 16.04 -14.16
C ARG A 54 6.77 17.27 -14.20
N ALA A 55 6.38 17.79 -13.03
CA ALA A 55 5.55 18.99 -12.93
C ALA A 55 6.31 20.23 -13.43
N LEU A 56 7.59 20.39 -13.05
CA LEU A 56 8.44 21.50 -13.52
C LEU A 56 8.69 21.46 -15.03
N ALA A 57 8.72 20.26 -15.64
CA ALA A 57 8.89 20.08 -17.08
C ALA A 57 7.57 20.21 -17.89
N SER A 58 6.43 20.39 -17.24
CA SER A 58 5.15 20.57 -17.91
C SER A 58 5.00 21.96 -18.55
N PRO A 59 4.08 22.14 -19.50
CA PRO A 59 3.79 23.47 -20.08
C PRO A 59 3.38 24.51 -19.03
N ASN A 60 2.61 24.08 -18.00
CA ASN A 60 2.15 24.90 -16.88
C ASN A 60 2.71 24.34 -15.55
N PRO A 61 3.96 24.70 -15.18
CA PRO A 61 4.61 24.13 -14.00
C PRO A 61 3.87 24.39 -12.69
N ASP A 62 3.35 25.61 -12.49
CA ASP A 62 2.67 26.00 -11.25
C ASP A 62 1.38 25.20 -11.04
N GLU A 63 0.58 25.01 -12.07
CA GLU A 63 -0.63 24.20 -12.05
C GLU A 63 -0.29 22.73 -11.81
N SER A 64 0.72 22.22 -12.48
CA SER A 64 1.19 20.84 -12.33
C SER A 64 1.78 20.58 -10.95
N LEU A 65 2.47 21.54 -10.35
CA LEU A 65 2.96 21.48 -8.96
C LEU A 65 1.78 21.53 -7.97
N ALA A 66 0.80 22.43 -8.20
CA ALA A 66 -0.40 22.49 -7.37
C ALA A 66 -1.18 21.17 -7.40
N ALA A 67 -1.27 20.51 -8.56
CA ALA A 67 -1.88 19.19 -8.71
C ALA A 67 -1.17 18.06 -7.96
N LEU A 68 0.11 18.25 -7.56
CA LEU A 68 0.82 17.32 -6.69
C LEU A 68 0.39 17.39 -5.23
N ARG A 69 -0.31 18.44 -4.84
CA ARG A 69 -0.81 18.61 -3.48
C ARG A 69 -1.80 17.49 -3.17
N ARG A 70 -1.37 16.56 -2.35
CA ARG A 70 -2.28 15.49 -1.92
C ARG A 70 -3.31 16.08 -0.98
N PRO A 71 -4.60 15.81 -1.21
CA PRO A 71 -5.65 16.21 -0.27
C PRO A 71 -5.35 15.59 1.11
N ALA A 72 -5.72 16.30 2.17
CA ALA A 72 -5.55 15.82 3.54
C ALA A 72 -6.21 14.44 3.69
N PRO A 73 -5.58 13.48 4.38
CA PRO A 73 -6.24 12.21 4.66
C PRO A 73 -7.46 12.48 5.53
N PHE A 74 -8.59 11.88 5.14
CA PHE A 74 -9.88 12.04 5.81
C PHE A 74 -10.36 13.49 5.89
N GLY A 75 -10.16 14.27 4.82
CA GLY A 75 -10.59 15.67 4.72
C GLY A 75 -11.93 15.89 4.02
N SER A 76 -12.68 14.84 3.68
CA SER A 76 -14.03 14.94 3.10
C SER A 76 -15.11 15.17 4.17
N VAL A 77 -16.34 15.41 3.72
CA VAL A 77 -17.52 15.52 4.60
C VAL A 77 -17.72 14.30 5.53
N LEU A 78 -17.26 13.11 5.13
CA LEU A 78 -17.29 11.89 5.94
C LEU A 78 -15.92 11.58 6.58
N GLY A 79 -14.95 12.48 6.48
CA GLY A 79 -13.57 12.25 6.89
C GLY A 79 -13.46 11.87 8.35
N ASP A 80 -13.93 12.72 9.25
CA ASP A 80 -13.90 12.50 10.70
C ASP A 80 -14.59 11.18 11.07
N PHE A 81 -15.77 10.93 10.52
CA PHE A 81 -16.51 9.69 10.74
C PHE A 81 -15.72 8.43 10.33
N MET A 82 -15.03 8.48 9.19
CA MET A 82 -14.21 7.37 8.71
C MET A 82 -12.94 7.22 9.56
N GLN A 83 -12.33 8.31 9.95
CA GLN A 83 -11.13 8.32 10.80
C GLN A 83 -11.42 7.73 12.18
N ASP A 84 -12.49 8.17 12.81
CA ASP A 84 -12.94 7.66 14.12
C ASP A 84 -13.22 6.15 14.04
N HIS A 85 -13.86 5.71 12.96
CA HIS A 85 -14.07 4.28 12.73
C HIS A 85 -12.76 3.50 12.64
N VAL A 86 -11.75 4.00 11.90
CA VAL A 86 -10.44 3.36 11.80
C VAL A 86 -9.75 3.31 13.17
N MET A 87 -9.79 4.40 13.94
CA MET A 87 -9.21 4.46 15.28
C MET A 87 -9.89 3.46 16.23
N LEU A 88 -11.22 3.40 16.21
CA LEU A 88 -11.98 2.43 16.99
C LEU A 88 -11.61 0.98 16.63
N MET A 89 -11.45 0.66 15.36
CA MET A 89 -11.09 -0.70 14.96
C MET A 89 -9.67 -1.06 15.39
N ARG A 90 -8.73 -0.12 15.32
CA ARG A 90 -7.36 -0.29 15.78
C ARG A 90 -7.28 -0.44 17.31
N SER A 91 -8.02 0.34 18.06
CA SER A 91 -8.08 0.22 19.53
C SER A 91 -8.63 -1.14 20.00
N ARG A 92 -9.40 -1.83 19.13
CA ARG A 92 -9.89 -3.19 19.36
C ARG A 92 -8.90 -4.29 18.93
N GLY A 93 -7.65 -3.93 18.60
CA GLY A 93 -6.59 -4.86 18.24
C GLY A 93 -6.60 -5.32 16.78
N TYR A 94 -7.30 -4.61 15.88
CA TYR A 94 -7.20 -4.90 14.43
C TYR A 94 -6.14 -4.01 13.79
N GLN A 95 -5.29 -4.55 12.93
CA GLN A 95 -4.35 -3.74 12.12
C GLN A 95 -5.11 -2.79 11.17
N TYR A 96 -6.19 -3.27 10.59
CA TYR A 96 -7.16 -2.52 9.79
C TYR A 96 -6.57 -1.74 8.60
N GLU A 97 -5.43 -2.17 8.07
CA GLU A 97 -4.70 -1.46 7.01
C GLU A 97 -5.44 -1.44 5.67
N ALA A 98 -5.88 -2.61 5.20
CA ALA A 98 -6.59 -2.71 3.92
C ALA A 98 -7.91 -1.92 3.94
N GLN A 99 -8.67 -2.01 5.02
CA GLN A 99 -9.93 -1.31 5.18
C GLN A 99 -9.71 0.21 5.31
N ALA A 100 -8.71 0.63 6.07
CA ALA A 100 -8.32 2.05 6.17
C ALA A 100 -7.90 2.60 4.80
N HIS A 101 -7.19 1.80 3.99
CA HIS A 101 -6.83 2.19 2.62
C HIS A 101 -8.06 2.37 1.72
N TRP A 102 -9.08 1.50 1.80
CA TRP A 102 -10.33 1.67 1.05
C TRP A 102 -11.09 2.91 1.48
N LEU A 103 -11.20 3.15 2.79
CA LEU A 103 -11.84 4.35 3.35
C LEU A 103 -11.12 5.62 2.87
N LEU A 104 -9.78 5.63 2.88
CA LEU A 104 -8.99 6.77 2.39
C LEU A 104 -9.13 6.98 0.88
N ARG A 105 -9.31 5.94 0.07
CA ARG A 105 -9.59 6.07 -1.37
C ARG A 105 -10.97 6.68 -1.61
N PHE A 106 -11.96 6.28 -0.84
CA PHE A 106 -13.30 6.85 -0.91
C PHE A 106 -13.33 8.30 -0.43
N ASP A 107 -12.63 8.61 0.66
CA ASP A 107 -12.43 9.97 1.15
C ASP A 107 -11.86 10.91 0.07
N ARG A 108 -10.80 10.48 -0.61
CA ARG A 108 -10.20 11.25 -1.72
C ARG A 108 -11.15 11.44 -2.89
N PHE A 109 -11.97 10.44 -3.18
CA PHE A 109 -13.02 10.57 -4.19
C PHE A 109 -14.04 11.64 -3.79
N LEU A 110 -14.49 11.65 -2.54
CA LEU A 110 -15.42 12.65 -2.03
C LEU A 110 -14.81 14.06 -1.99
N GLN A 111 -13.54 14.19 -1.62
CA GLN A 111 -12.83 15.49 -1.68
C GLN A 111 -12.75 16.06 -3.11
N ALA A 112 -12.64 15.19 -4.12
CA ALA A 112 -12.68 15.58 -5.53
C ALA A 112 -14.09 15.85 -6.07
N ARG A 113 -15.14 15.58 -5.29
CA ARG A 113 -16.55 15.68 -5.68
C ARG A 113 -17.37 16.41 -4.60
N PRO A 114 -17.15 17.72 -4.42
CA PRO A 114 -17.88 18.52 -3.42
C PRO A 114 -19.40 18.55 -3.68
N ASP A 115 -19.82 18.32 -4.91
CA ASP A 115 -21.23 18.16 -5.30
C ASP A 115 -21.96 17.02 -4.59
N LEU A 116 -21.21 16.08 -4.04
CA LEU A 116 -21.76 14.95 -3.28
C LEU A 116 -21.87 15.21 -1.76
N ALA A 117 -21.36 16.34 -1.26
CA ALA A 117 -21.25 16.60 0.18
C ALA A 117 -22.58 16.53 0.93
N GLU A 118 -23.67 16.96 0.31
CA GLU A 118 -25.04 16.96 0.88
C GLU A 118 -25.85 15.70 0.51
N GLN A 119 -25.27 14.80 -0.29
CA GLN A 119 -25.97 13.61 -0.72
C GLN A 119 -25.99 12.53 0.37
N PRO A 120 -27.00 11.63 0.38
CA PRO A 120 -27.00 10.50 1.29
C PRO A 120 -25.85 9.53 0.98
N LEU A 121 -25.38 8.81 2.01
CA LEU A 121 -24.25 7.88 1.92
C LEU A 121 -24.39 6.88 0.76
N GLU A 122 -25.60 6.41 0.50
CA GLU A 122 -25.90 5.45 -0.57
C GLU A 122 -25.63 6.06 -1.96
N ALA A 123 -25.98 7.33 -2.16
CA ALA A 123 -25.74 8.05 -3.42
C ALA A 123 -24.23 8.31 -3.61
N MET A 124 -23.50 8.67 -2.54
CA MET A 124 -22.05 8.83 -2.57
C MET A 124 -21.36 7.52 -2.98
N ILE A 125 -21.75 6.39 -2.40
CA ILE A 125 -21.18 5.07 -2.72
C ILE A 125 -21.56 4.65 -4.15
N ALA A 126 -22.79 4.89 -4.59
CA ALA A 126 -23.21 4.59 -5.95
C ALA A 126 -22.40 5.39 -6.99
N SER A 127 -22.18 6.69 -6.73
CA SER A 127 -21.35 7.54 -7.56
C SER A 127 -19.89 7.03 -7.63
N TRP A 128 -19.33 6.59 -6.51
CA TRP A 128 -17.99 6.02 -6.48
C TRP A 128 -17.90 4.71 -7.25
N ALA A 129 -18.91 3.84 -7.13
CA ALA A 129 -19.00 2.60 -7.89
C ALA A 129 -19.06 2.84 -9.41
N ALA A 130 -19.81 3.86 -9.83
CA ALA A 130 -19.95 4.26 -11.24
C ALA A 130 -18.65 4.83 -11.83
N ALA A 131 -17.79 5.45 -11.01
CA ALA A 131 -16.53 6.05 -11.46
C ALA A 131 -15.55 5.01 -12.06
N LYS A 132 -15.66 3.72 -11.67
CA LYS A 132 -14.83 2.63 -12.19
C LYS A 132 -15.64 1.33 -12.30
N PRO A 133 -16.34 1.10 -13.41
CA PRO A 133 -17.27 -0.03 -13.55
C PRO A 133 -16.55 -1.37 -13.77
N THR A 134 -15.77 -1.82 -12.77
CA THR A 134 -15.14 -3.15 -12.76
C THR A 134 -15.73 -4.01 -11.65
N ARG A 135 -15.79 -5.34 -11.86
CA ARG A 135 -16.30 -6.29 -10.86
C ARG A 135 -15.57 -6.19 -9.52
N ASN A 136 -14.25 -6.07 -9.56
CA ASN A 136 -13.44 -5.92 -8.35
C ASN A 136 -13.79 -4.64 -7.60
N HIS A 137 -13.95 -3.53 -8.31
CA HIS A 137 -14.33 -2.26 -7.69
C HIS A 137 -15.75 -2.30 -7.12
N ALA A 138 -16.70 -2.92 -7.80
CA ALA A 138 -18.05 -3.13 -7.28
C ALA A 138 -18.05 -3.94 -5.98
N ALA A 139 -17.23 -4.99 -5.89
CA ALA A 139 -17.06 -5.78 -4.67
C ALA A 139 -16.41 -4.95 -3.54
N GLU A 140 -15.40 -4.12 -3.86
CA GLU A 140 -14.80 -3.16 -2.91
C GLU A 140 -15.84 -2.16 -2.39
N CYS A 141 -16.66 -1.58 -3.28
CA CYS A 141 -17.72 -0.65 -2.92
C CYS A 141 -18.75 -1.29 -1.98
N GLN A 142 -19.11 -2.55 -2.20
CA GLN A 142 -20.01 -3.28 -1.30
C GLN A 142 -19.38 -3.52 0.08
N LYS A 143 -18.10 -3.90 0.12
CA LYS A 143 -17.37 -4.06 1.39
C LYS A 143 -17.31 -2.74 2.15
N LEU A 144 -17.01 -1.64 1.47
CA LEU A 144 -17.01 -0.29 2.03
C LEU A 144 -18.39 0.09 2.56
N ALA A 145 -19.44 -0.07 1.75
CA ALA A 145 -20.82 0.20 2.15
C ALA A 145 -21.22 -0.54 3.43
N ARG A 146 -20.83 -1.81 3.53
CA ARG A 146 -21.06 -2.65 4.72
C ARG A 146 -20.31 -2.13 5.95
N ILE A 147 -19.09 -1.64 5.77
CA ILE A 147 -18.29 -1.03 6.85
C ILE A 147 -18.98 0.23 7.34
N LEU A 148 -19.29 1.16 6.44
CA LEU A 148 -19.85 2.48 6.79
C LEU A 148 -21.25 2.36 7.38
N THR A 149 -22.13 1.52 6.85
CA THR A 149 -23.46 1.32 7.41
C THR A 149 -23.43 0.67 8.79
N LYS A 150 -22.51 -0.28 9.04
CA LYS A 150 -22.30 -0.82 10.39
C LYS A 150 -21.70 0.21 11.35
N ALA A 151 -20.81 1.07 10.88
CA ALA A 151 -20.26 2.15 11.67
C ALA A 151 -21.36 3.18 12.04
N ARG A 152 -22.21 3.56 11.08
CA ARG A 152 -23.35 4.46 11.29
C ARG A 152 -24.36 3.87 12.28
N PHE A 153 -24.72 2.61 12.15
CA PHE A 153 -25.64 1.93 13.08
C PHE A 153 -25.12 1.91 14.53
N ARG A 154 -23.80 1.92 14.73
CA ARG A 154 -23.22 2.02 16.08
C ARG A 154 -23.38 3.40 16.71
N LEU A 155 -23.39 4.45 15.89
CA LEU A 155 -23.61 5.83 16.34
C LEU A 155 -25.10 6.14 16.49
N ASP A 156 -25.90 5.62 15.59
CA ASP A 156 -27.34 5.79 15.57
C ASP A 156 -28.06 4.45 15.31
N PRO A 157 -28.44 3.74 16.37
CA PRO A 157 -29.15 2.45 16.29
C PRO A 157 -30.54 2.55 15.67
N THR A 158 -31.10 3.72 15.48
CA THR A 158 -32.42 3.90 14.85
C THR A 158 -32.35 3.64 13.34
N ILE A 159 -31.15 3.71 12.75
CA ILE A 159 -30.92 3.47 11.33
C ILE A 159 -30.37 2.04 11.13
N PRO A 160 -31.21 1.07 10.76
CA PRO A 160 -30.77 -0.32 10.62
C PRO A 160 -29.75 -0.47 9.48
N PRO A 161 -28.76 -1.35 9.63
CA PRO A 161 -27.79 -1.60 8.59
C PRO A 161 -28.46 -2.25 7.39
N LYS A 162 -28.23 -1.69 6.20
CA LYS A 162 -28.75 -2.22 4.95
C LYS A 162 -28.20 -3.63 4.67
N ARG A 163 -29.07 -4.54 4.23
CA ARG A 163 -28.63 -5.86 3.74
C ARG A 163 -28.06 -5.70 2.34
N PHE A 164 -26.84 -6.19 2.15
CA PHE A 164 -26.13 -6.15 0.86
C PHE A 164 -26.23 -7.51 0.16
N ASN A 165 -26.40 -7.47 -1.17
CA ASN A 165 -26.33 -8.68 -1.98
C ASN A 165 -24.88 -9.22 -2.00
N PRO A 166 -24.60 -10.44 -1.54
CA PRO A 166 -23.25 -11.00 -1.51
C PRO A 166 -22.75 -11.48 -2.88
N ARG A 167 -23.60 -11.41 -3.93
CA ARG A 167 -23.30 -11.96 -5.27
C ARG A 167 -22.00 -11.42 -5.88
N PRO A 168 -21.74 -10.09 -5.95
CA PRO A 168 -20.51 -9.57 -6.54
C PRO A 168 -19.25 -10.05 -5.83
N GLU A 169 -19.26 -10.13 -4.49
CA GLU A 169 -18.13 -10.65 -3.72
C GLU A 169 -17.88 -12.13 -3.97
N ARG A 170 -18.94 -12.92 -4.11
CA ARG A 170 -18.86 -14.36 -4.42
C ARG A 170 -18.36 -14.59 -5.84
N GLU A 171 -18.77 -13.78 -6.81
CA GLU A 171 -18.31 -13.86 -8.19
C GLU A 171 -16.81 -13.57 -8.27
N VAL A 172 -16.33 -12.50 -7.63
CA VAL A 172 -14.89 -12.18 -7.55
C VAL A 172 -14.11 -13.29 -6.84
N ALA A 173 -14.65 -13.86 -5.76
CA ALA A 173 -14.00 -14.97 -5.05
C ALA A 173 -13.91 -16.24 -5.91
N ARG A 174 -14.91 -16.51 -6.77
CA ARG A 174 -14.89 -17.66 -7.69
C ARG A 174 -13.89 -17.49 -8.84
N GLU A 175 -13.64 -16.26 -9.26
CA GLU A 175 -12.64 -15.94 -10.29
C GLU A 175 -11.20 -16.08 -9.75
N HIS A 176 -11.02 -16.20 -8.44
CA HIS A 176 -9.71 -16.42 -7.85
C HIS A 176 -9.19 -17.80 -8.26
N ARG A 177 -7.99 -17.77 -8.84
CA ARG A 177 -7.29 -18.98 -9.27
C ARG A 177 -7.17 -19.95 -8.10
N GLN A 178 -7.51 -21.21 -8.30
CA GLN A 178 -7.25 -22.24 -7.30
C GLN A 178 -5.74 -22.25 -7.01
N PRO A 179 -5.33 -22.23 -5.74
CA PRO A 179 -3.91 -22.27 -5.39
C PRO A 179 -3.31 -23.59 -5.88
N HIS A 180 -2.12 -23.48 -6.47
CA HIS A 180 -1.34 -24.66 -6.82
C HIS A 180 -0.85 -25.33 -5.52
N ILE A 181 -1.11 -26.62 -5.39
CA ILE A 181 -0.60 -27.42 -4.28
C ILE A 181 0.72 -28.04 -4.74
N PHE A 182 1.82 -27.57 -4.16
CA PHE A 182 3.16 -28.05 -4.50
C PHE A 182 3.36 -29.47 -3.97
N SER A 183 3.77 -30.38 -4.85
CA SER A 183 4.22 -31.71 -4.45
C SER A 183 5.61 -31.64 -3.78
N PRO A 184 6.01 -32.64 -3.00
CA PRO A 184 7.37 -32.70 -2.46
C PRO A 184 8.47 -32.64 -3.54
N ALA A 185 8.20 -33.15 -4.75
CA ALA A 185 9.11 -33.05 -5.89
C ALA A 185 9.22 -31.61 -6.42
N ASP A 186 8.10 -30.85 -6.44
CA ASP A 186 8.14 -29.44 -6.82
C ASP A 186 8.95 -28.62 -5.84
N VAL A 187 8.76 -28.86 -4.54
CA VAL A 187 9.51 -28.17 -3.48
C VAL A 187 11.01 -28.46 -3.59
N ARG A 188 11.41 -29.69 -3.83
CA ARG A 188 12.83 -30.05 -4.05
C ARG A 188 13.40 -29.28 -5.25
N ARG A 189 12.71 -29.28 -6.39
CA ARG A 189 13.15 -28.51 -7.58
C ARG A 189 13.27 -27.02 -7.28
N MET A 190 12.35 -26.44 -6.51
CA MET A 190 12.44 -25.04 -6.10
C MET A 190 13.66 -24.79 -5.22
N LEU A 191 13.96 -25.67 -4.28
CA LEU A 191 15.13 -25.57 -3.41
C LEU A 191 16.44 -25.69 -4.20
N ASP A 192 16.54 -26.64 -5.12
CA ASP A 192 17.71 -26.82 -5.99
C ASP A 192 17.93 -25.60 -6.88
N THR A 193 16.85 -25.07 -7.48
CA THR A 193 16.90 -23.84 -8.27
C THR A 193 17.31 -22.63 -7.42
N ALA A 194 16.83 -22.52 -6.18
CA ALA A 194 17.20 -21.43 -5.29
C ALA A 194 18.69 -21.44 -4.95
N ARG A 195 19.29 -22.63 -4.74
CA ARG A 195 20.73 -22.77 -4.43
C ARG A 195 21.62 -22.33 -5.60
N THR A 196 21.19 -22.57 -6.83
CA THR A 196 21.94 -22.27 -8.06
C THR A 196 21.52 -20.94 -8.69
N TYR A 197 20.68 -20.15 -8.02
CA TYR A 197 20.16 -18.90 -8.57
C TYR A 197 21.29 -17.88 -8.83
N PRO A 198 21.49 -17.42 -10.07
CA PRO A 198 22.57 -16.50 -10.39
C PRO A 198 22.34 -15.14 -9.71
N SER A 199 23.26 -14.72 -8.87
CA SER A 199 23.18 -13.46 -8.15
C SER A 199 24.56 -12.86 -7.86
N PRO A 200 25.26 -12.36 -8.90
CA PRO A 200 26.61 -11.82 -8.76
C PRO A 200 26.68 -10.64 -7.79
N ASP A 201 25.65 -9.76 -7.79
CA ASP A 201 25.61 -8.56 -6.96
C ASP A 201 25.11 -8.80 -5.54
N ALA A 202 24.63 -10.01 -5.22
CA ALA A 202 24.10 -10.35 -3.90
C ALA A 202 24.39 -11.83 -3.58
N PRO A 203 25.61 -12.16 -3.11
CA PRO A 203 26.07 -13.56 -2.92
C PRO A 203 25.21 -14.39 -1.97
N LEU A 204 24.58 -13.76 -0.98
CA LEU A 204 23.72 -14.44 -0.01
C LEU A 204 22.29 -14.70 -0.52
N ARG A 205 21.89 -14.12 -1.65
CA ARG A 205 20.52 -14.27 -2.17
C ARG A 205 20.11 -15.74 -2.42
N PRO A 206 20.94 -16.61 -3.01
CA PRO A 206 20.60 -18.02 -3.19
C PRO A 206 20.30 -18.72 -1.86
N LEU A 207 21.14 -18.52 -0.86
CA LEU A 207 20.95 -19.08 0.48
C LEU A 207 19.69 -18.50 1.16
N THR A 208 19.46 -17.21 1.04
CA THR A 208 18.26 -16.54 1.57
C THR A 208 16.99 -17.14 0.96
N LEU A 209 16.94 -17.27 -0.38
CA LEU A 209 15.79 -17.87 -1.06
C LEU A 209 15.55 -19.31 -0.65
N TYR A 210 16.62 -20.11 -0.56
CA TYR A 210 16.55 -21.48 -0.07
C TYR A 210 15.95 -21.55 1.33
N THR A 211 16.47 -20.76 2.26
CA THR A 211 16.00 -20.73 3.66
C THR A 211 14.55 -20.27 3.75
N MET A 212 14.16 -19.24 2.99
CA MET A 212 12.78 -18.76 2.95
C MET A 212 11.80 -19.83 2.44
N ILE A 213 12.16 -20.58 1.40
CA ILE A 213 11.34 -21.68 0.88
C ILE A 213 11.23 -22.80 1.92
N MET A 214 12.33 -23.18 2.55
CA MET A 214 12.34 -24.19 3.62
C MET A 214 11.42 -23.80 4.77
N LEU A 215 11.57 -22.59 5.29
CA LEU A 215 10.74 -22.11 6.41
C LEU A 215 9.27 -21.97 6.02
N ALA A 216 8.96 -21.50 4.79
CA ALA A 216 7.60 -21.44 4.30
C ALA A 216 6.95 -22.83 4.24
N TYR A 217 7.69 -23.84 3.76
CA TYR A 217 7.17 -25.18 3.56
C TYR A 217 7.11 -25.98 4.87
N CYS A 218 8.21 -26.01 5.65
CA CYS A 218 8.31 -26.83 6.85
C CYS A 218 7.58 -26.24 8.06
N ALA A 219 7.72 -24.92 8.28
CA ALA A 219 7.13 -24.24 9.42
C ALA A 219 5.78 -23.54 9.09
N GLY A 220 5.34 -23.59 7.84
CA GLY A 220 4.08 -22.99 7.41
C GLY A 220 4.03 -21.48 7.60
N LEU A 221 5.16 -20.78 7.47
CA LEU A 221 5.25 -19.34 7.68
C LEU A 221 4.58 -18.59 6.53
N ARG A 222 3.86 -17.52 6.88
CA ARG A 222 3.33 -16.59 5.89
C ARG A 222 4.45 -15.76 5.28
N ARG A 223 4.24 -15.28 4.05
CA ARG A 223 5.20 -14.39 3.36
C ARG A 223 5.60 -13.18 4.21
N SER A 224 4.66 -12.56 4.91
CA SER A 224 4.94 -11.42 5.79
C SER A 224 5.76 -11.84 7.02
N GLU A 225 5.49 -12.99 7.61
CA GLU A 225 6.24 -13.51 8.76
C GLU A 225 7.70 -13.81 8.38
N LEU A 226 7.93 -14.36 7.18
CA LEU A 226 9.28 -14.55 6.64
C LEU A 226 10.03 -13.24 6.38
N ALA A 227 9.32 -12.23 5.86
CA ALA A 227 9.92 -10.94 5.53
C ALA A 227 10.29 -10.09 6.76
N TRP A 228 9.66 -10.36 7.91
CA TRP A 228 9.88 -9.64 9.18
C TRP A 228 10.66 -10.43 10.19
N LEU A 229 11.18 -11.62 9.82
CA LEU A 229 11.96 -12.47 10.71
C LEU A 229 13.35 -11.88 10.90
N ASP A 230 13.72 -11.65 12.15
CA ASP A 230 15.03 -11.16 12.55
C ASP A 230 15.88 -12.29 13.18
N LEU A 231 17.20 -12.11 13.22
CA LEU A 231 18.13 -13.05 13.86
C LEU A 231 17.80 -13.27 15.34
N GLY A 232 17.32 -12.24 16.04
CA GLY A 232 16.88 -12.34 17.44
C GLY A 232 15.61 -13.16 17.67
N ASP A 233 14.92 -13.55 16.59
CA ASP A 233 13.75 -14.42 16.68
C ASP A 233 14.10 -15.90 16.56
N VAL A 234 15.36 -16.21 16.21
CA VAL A 234 15.86 -17.59 16.01
C VAL A 234 16.72 -18.00 17.19
N ASP A 235 16.28 -18.98 17.93
CA ASP A 235 17.06 -19.60 18.99
C ASP A 235 17.57 -20.98 18.55
N LEU A 236 18.85 -21.04 18.20
CA LEU A 236 19.48 -22.27 17.74
C LEU A 236 19.75 -23.26 18.91
N GLN A 237 19.84 -22.77 20.15
CA GLN A 237 20.06 -23.63 21.31
C GLN A 237 18.81 -24.42 21.66
N SER A 238 17.66 -23.75 21.68
CA SER A 238 16.38 -24.42 21.91
C SER A 238 15.72 -24.93 20.63
N SER A 239 16.35 -24.73 19.47
CA SER A 239 15.82 -25.09 18.15
C SER A 239 14.40 -24.53 17.92
N THR A 240 14.23 -23.24 18.17
CA THR A 240 12.93 -22.57 18.03
C THR A 240 13.00 -21.27 17.25
N ILE A 241 11.86 -20.89 16.62
CA ILE A 241 11.63 -19.59 16.02
C ILE A 241 10.44 -18.92 16.69
N THR A 242 10.62 -17.66 17.09
CA THR A 242 9.56 -16.81 17.61
C THR A 242 8.98 -15.95 16.50
N ILE A 243 7.71 -16.15 16.16
CA ILE A 243 6.99 -15.33 15.18
C ILE A 243 6.18 -14.30 15.94
N ARG A 244 6.59 -13.02 15.83
CA ARG A 244 6.03 -11.90 16.58
C ARG A 244 4.95 -11.17 15.77
N GLU A 245 4.01 -10.55 16.50
CA GLU A 245 3.04 -9.58 15.99
C GLU A 245 2.30 -9.98 14.71
N THR A 246 1.91 -11.24 14.63
CA THR A 246 1.14 -11.76 13.49
C THR A 246 -0.26 -11.14 13.46
N LYS A 247 -1.15 -11.66 12.63
CA LYS A 247 -2.55 -11.23 12.57
C LYS A 247 -3.16 -11.21 13.99
N PHE A 248 -3.71 -10.07 14.41
CA PHE A 248 -4.21 -9.78 15.75
C PHE A 248 -3.13 -9.67 16.84
N TYR A 249 -1.92 -9.23 16.49
CA TYR A 249 -0.78 -9.04 17.42
C TYR A 249 -0.45 -10.30 18.23
N LYS A 250 -0.67 -11.48 17.65
CA LYS A 250 -0.34 -12.75 18.29
C LYS A 250 1.11 -13.12 18.03
N THR A 251 1.79 -13.56 19.08
CA THR A 251 3.13 -14.16 19.02
C THR A 251 3.01 -15.68 19.19
N ARG A 252 3.82 -16.43 18.47
CA ARG A 252 3.89 -17.89 18.59
C ARG A 252 5.34 -18.38 18.47
N ILE A 253 5.67 -19.44 19.15
CA ILE A 253 6.95 -20.14 19.05
C ILE A 253 6.74 -21.42 18.25
N LEU A 254 7.62 -21.69 17.31
CA LEU A 254 7.60 -22.87 16.46
C LEU A 254 8.94 -23.60 16.61
N PRO A 255 8.95 -24.94 16.61
CA PRO A 255 10.18 -25.71 16.51
C PRO A 255 10.81 -25.54 15.12
N LEU A 256 12.17 -25.61 15.09
CA LEU A 256 12.98 -25.62 13.87
C LEU A 256 13.14 -27.04 13.33
#